data_00b381c98ae07063698a4178dd532525
#
_entry.id   00b381c98ae07063698a4178dd532525
#
_cell.length_a   1.000
_cell.length_b   1.000
_cell.length_c   1.000
_cell.angle_alpha   90.00
_cell.angle_beta   90.00
_cell.angle_gamma   90.00
#
_symmetry.space_group_name_H-M   'P 1'
#
loop_
_entity.id
_entity.type
_entity.pdbx_description
1 polymer ?
#
loop_
_entity_poly.entity_id
_entity_poly.type
_entity_poly.pdbx_seq_one_letter_code
_entity_poly.pdbx_strand_id
1 'polypeptide(L)'
;MKPIQKYTKQEKLAAILEYNPCRTERNAVLRYLLAVRRDDADEIAYFEGFGDSVHQIILNVRTYERGLLFGYTTKQFDEYGWLRGMLPIVERIELDVHNAIHIGQSIDGTYAVTVNWSTGGAGGGSHPSVWDEPIADYKEAVKNGIGQLERQYTYAMKHSSDSTNYNAKKIRKLIAKLAEVKQRYLEPKQLSLFDLT
;
A
#
# COMPACT_ATOMS: atom_id res chain seq x y z
N MET A 1 10.79 -9.99 26.80
CA MET A 1 9.39 -10.39 27.09
C MET A 1 9.24 -11.87 26.75
N LYS A 2 8.44 -12.66 27.51
CA LYS A 2 8.20 -14.09 27.20
C LYS A 2 7.38 -14.16 25.91
N PRO A 3 7.75 -14.97 24.88
CA PRO A 3 6.94 -15.12 23.67
C PRO A 3 5.55 -15.68 23.97
N ILE A 4 4.53 -15.26 23.22
CA ILE A 4 3.13 -15.63 23.45
C ILE A 4 2.87 -17.13 23.31
N GLN A 5 3.66 -17.83 22.52
CA GLN A 5 3.63 -19.30 22.38
C GLN A 5 3.84 -20.04 23.71
N LYS A 6 4.54 -19.40 24.66
CA LYS A 6 4.81 -19.94 26.00
C LYS A 6 3.77 -19.55 27.04
N TYR A 7 2.73 -18.79 26.64
CA TYR A 7 1.66 -18.37 27.54
C TYR A 7 0.65 -19.52 27.75
N THR A 8 0.08 -19.58 28.95
CA THR A 8 -1.11 -20.39 29.21
C THR A 8 -2.29 -19.84 28.43
N LYS A 9 -3.35 -20.63 28.26
CA LYS A 9 -4.60 -20.18 27.61
C LYS A 9 -5.14 -18.89 28.24
N GLN A 10 -5.12 -18.80 29.57
CA GLN A 10 -5.61 -17.61 30.29
C GLN A 10 -4.74 -16.37 30.03
N GLU A 11 -3.41 -16.54 30.04
CA GLU A 11 -2.48 -15.45 29.71
C GLU A 11 -2.66 -14.98 28.26
N LYS A 12 -2.87 -15.89 27.30
CA LYS A 12 -3.15 -15.56 25.89
C LYS A 12 -4.44 -14.75 25.77
N LEU A 13 -5.53 -15.22 26.39
CA LEU A 13 -6.81 -14.51 26.37
C LEU A 13 -6.68 -13.11 26.97
N ALA A 14 -5.97 -12.97 28.09
CA ALA A 14 -5.74 -11.67 28.72
C ALA A 14 -4.96 -10.73 27.80
N ALA A 15 -3.86 -11.20 27.19
CA ALA A 15 -3.04 -10.41 26.27
C ALA A 15 -3.81 -9.96 25.02
N ILE A 16 -4.67 -10.86 24.46
CA ILE A 16 -5.48 -10.51 23.28
C ILE A 16 -6.56 -9.49 23.63
N LEU A 17 -7.19 -9.60 24.81
CA LEU A 17 -8.22 -8.67 25.26
C LEU A 17 -7.66 -7.30 25.66
N GLU A 18 -6.41 -7.26 26.14
CA GLU A 18 -5.69 -6.01 26.45
C GLU A 18 -5.27 -5.25 25.17
N TYR A 19 -5.10 -5.97 24.04
CA TYR A 19 -4.73 -5.34 22.78
C TYR A 19 -5.85 -4.42 22.28
N ASN A 20 -5.51 -3.16 21.97
CA ASN A 20 -6.46 -2.17 21.47
C ASN A 20 -6.36 -2.07 19.92
N PRO A 21 -7.17 -2.85 19.16
CA PRO A 21 -7.08 -2.90 17.72
C PRO A 21 -7.67 -1.67 17.05
N CYS A 22 -7.04 -1.18 15.98
CA CYS A 22 -7.68 -0.28 15.07
C CYS A 22 -8.85 -0.98 14.31
N ARG A 23 -9.69 -0.18 13.62
CA ARG A 23 -10.88 -0.72 12.92
C ARG A 23 -10.55 -1.89 11.98
N THR A 24 -9.43 -1.81 11.28
CA THR A 24 -9.04 -2.80 10.26
C THR A 24 -8.40 -4.06 10.86
N GLU A 25 -8.01 -4.06 12.11
CA GLU A 25 -7.40 -5.20 12.82
C GLU A 25 -8.41 -6.09 13.54
N ARG A 26 -9.61 -5.56 13.81
CA ARG A 26 -10.62 -6.20 14.65
C ARG A 26 -10.97 -7.62 14.23
N ASN A 27 -11.06 -7.88 12.93
CA ASN A 27 -11.38 -9.21 12.43
C ASN A 27 -10.28 -10.23 12.75
N ALA A 28 -9.01 -9.87 12.56
CA ALA A 28 -7.89 -10.74 12.88
C ALA A 28 -7.79 -11.00 14.39
N VAL A 29 -7.97 -9.96 15.21
CA VAL A 29 -8.01 -10.10 16.69
C VAL A 29 -9.15 -11.01 17.13
N LEU A 30 -10.35 -10.85 16.56
CA LEU A 30 -11.49 -11.68 16.89
C LEU A 30 -11.26 -13.15 16.50
N ARG A 31 -10.72 -13.41 15.32
CA ARG A 31 -10.34 -14.77 14.86
C ARG A 31 -9.38 -15.42 15.84
N TYR A 32 -8.29 -14.71 16.21
CA TYR A 32 -7.30 -15.25 17.14
C TYR A 32 -7.89 -15.48 18.54
N LEU A 33 -8.71 -14.55 19.05
CA LEU A 33 -9.42 -14.70 20.32
C LEU A 33 -10.33 -15.95 20.33
N LEU A 34 -11.08 -16.16 19.25
CA LEU A 34 -11.99 -17.31 19.12
C LEU A 34 -11.21 -18.62 19.01
N ALA A 35 -10.10 -18.64 18.27
CA ALA A 35 -9.22 -19.80 18.19
C ALA A 35 -8.71 -20.22 19.58
N VAL A 36 -8.19 -19.28 20.38
CA VAL A 36 -7.73 -19.55 21.74
C VAL A 36 -8.87 -19.99 22.65
N ARG A 37 -10.07 -19.39 22.56
CA ARG A 37 -11.22 -19.78 23.37
C ARG A 37 -11.68 -21.22 23.10
N ARG A 38 -11.65 -21.65 21.83
CA ARG A 38 -12.14 -22.95 21.35
C ARG A 38 -11.06 -24.05 21.41
N ASP A 39 -9.84 -23.73 21.82
CA ASP A 39 -8.66 -24.61 21.76
C ASP A 39 -8.40 -25.15 20.32
N ASP A 40 -8.62 -24.30 19.32
CA ASP A 40 -8.36 -24.61 17.91
C ASP A 40 -6.85 -24.56 17.67
N ALA A 41 -6.21 -25.73 17.76
CA ALA A 41 -4.76 -25.84 17.73
C ALA A 41 -4.16 -25.38 16.39
N ASP A 42 -4.83 -25.63 15.27
CA ASP A 42 -4.35 -25.29 13.93
C ASP A 42 -4.40 -23.77 13.72
N GLU A 43 -5.52 -23.14 14.06
CA GLU A 43 -5.68 -21.70 13.92
C GLU A 43 -4.78 -20.95 14.93
N ILE A 44 -4.60 -21.46 16.16
CA ILE A 44 -3.62 -20.91 17.12
C ILE A 44 -2.21 -20.98 16.54
N ALA A 45 -1.78 -22.13 16.02
CA ALA A 45 -0.47 -22.30 15.41
C ALA A 45 -0.29 -21.40 14.19
N TYR A 46 -1.34 -21.21 13.38
CA TYR A 46 -1.33 -20.27 12.27
C TYR A 46 -0.98 -18.87 12.75
N PHE A 47 -1.71 -18.32 13.72
CA PHE A 47 -1.47 -16.98 14.26
C PHE A 47 -0.08 -16.87 14.91
N GLU A 48 0.24 -17.80 15.80
CA GLU A 48 1.50 -17.77 16.57
C GLU A 48 2.76 -17.97 15.71
N GLY A 49 2.60 -18.48 14.50
CA GLY A 49 3.66 -18.53 13.50
C GLY A 49 4.02 -17.18 12.86
N PHE A 50 3.38 -16.06 13.31
CA PHE A 50 3.63 -14.74 12.77
C PHE A 50 4.32 -13.77 13.73
N GLY A 51 4.64 -14.17 14.95
CA GLY A 51 5.39 -13.31 15.87
C GLY A 51 5.26 -13.71 17.34
N ASP A 52 5.95 -12.97 18.20
CA ASP A 52 6.10 -13.26 19.62
C ASP A 52 5.13 -12.47 20.52
N SER A 53 4.39 -11.51 19.95
CA SER A 53 3.41 -10.69 20.66
C SER A 53 2.10 -10.56 19.86
N VAL A 54 0.99 -10.26 20.55
CA VAL A 54 -0.31 -10.04 19.88
C VAL A 54 -0.19 -8.96 18.80
N HIS A 55 0.49 -7.85 19.08
CA HIS A 55 0.69 -6.76 18.13
C HIS A 55 1.39 -7.24 16.85
N GLN A 56 2.52 -7.94 17.00
CA GLN A 56 3.30 -8.45 15.88
C GLN A 56 2.52 -9.48 15.07
N ILE A 57 1.86 -10.42 15.75
CA ILE A 57 1.02 -11.43 15.13
C ILE A 57 -0.07 -10.79 14.28
N ILE A 58 -0.85 -9.87 14.83
CA ILE A 58 -1.98 -9.26 14.14
C ILE A 58 -1.52 -8.48 12.90
N LEU A 59 -0.46 -7.70 13.01
CA LEU A 59 0.06 -6.95 11.85
C LEU A 59 0.64 -7.87 10.78
N ASN A 60 1.41 -8.87 11.16
CA ASN A 60 2.02 -9.80 10.22
C ASN A 60 1.00 -10.71 9.53
N VAL A 61 0.00 -11.23 10.25
CA VAL A 61 -1.11 -12.01 9.66
C VAL A 61 -1.80 -11.18 8.58
N ARG A 62 -2.13 -9.94 8.88
CA ARG A 62 -2.78 -9.05 7.93
C ARG A 62 -1.89 -8.75 6.72
N THR A 63 -0.61 -8.47 6.94
CA THR A 63 0.34 -8.26 5.84
C THR A 63 0.44 -9.50 4.96
N TYR A 64 0.45 -10.69 5.56
CA TYR A 64 0.47 -11.95 4.82
C TYR A 64 -0.81 -12.16 4.00
N GLU A 65 -1.97 -12.01 4.62
CA GLU A 65 -3.26 -12.16 3.95
C GLU A 65 -3.43 -11.16 2.80
N ARG A 66 -2.94 -9.94 2.95
CA ARG A 66 -2.84 -8.97 1.84
C ARG A 66 -1.85 -9.42 0.78
N GLY A 67 -0.70 -9.95 1.19
CA GLY A 67 0.33 -10.47 0.30
C GLY A 67 -0.16 -11.60 -0.61
N LEU A 68 -1.11 -12.43 -0.14
CA LEU A 68 -1.71 -13.48 -0.97
C LEU A 68 -2.41 -12.91 -2.22
N LEU A 69 -2.97 -11.68 -2.15
CA LEU A 69 -3.58 -10.99 -3.30
C LEU A 69 -2.55 -10.55 -4.35
N PHE A 70 -1.28 -10.63 -4.00
CA PHE A 70 -0.12 -10.29 -4.83
C PHE A 70 0.76 -11.52 -5.10
N GLY A 71 0.24 -12.75 -4.92
CA GLY A 71 0.94 -13.99 -5.17
C GLY A 71 2.03 -14.36 -4.16
N TYR A 72 2.19 -13.62 -3.05
CA TYR A 72 3.15 -13.96 -2.01
C TYR A 72 2.62 -15.08 -1.12
N THR A 73 3.16 -16.28 -1.26
CA THR A 73 2.75 -17.47 -0.50
C THR A 73 3.72 -17.83 0.63
N THR A 74 4.89 -17.18 0.68
CA THR A 74 5.93 -17.43 1.68
C THR A 74 6.03 -16.29 2.68
N LYS A 75 6.35 -16.62 3.94
CA LYS A 75 6.58 -15.64 4.99
C LYS A 75 8.04 -15.16 4.92
N GLN A 76 8.25 -13.89 4.58
CA GLN A 76 9.59 -13.29 4.57
C GLN A 76 9.66 -12.22 5.64
N PHE A 77 10.21 -12.57 6.79
CA PHE A 77 10.41 -11.66 7.89
C PHE A 77 11.71 -10.86 7.74
N ASP A 78 11.71 -9.63 8.21
CA ASP A 78 12.92 -8.85 8.41
C ASP A 78 13.66 -9.25 9.71
N GLU A 79 14.76 -8.58 10.02
CA GLU A 79 15.57 -8.83 11.22
C GLU A 79 14.84 -8.54 12.54
N TYR A 80 13.74 -7.79 12.49
CA TYR A 80 12.89 -7.46 13.65
C TYR A 80 11.64 -8.34 13.75
N GLY A 81 11.49 -9.30 12.85
CA GLY A 81 10.33 -10.20 12.80
C GLY A 81 9.08 -9.61 12.18
N TRP A 82 9.21 -8.53 11.38
CA TRP A 82 8.08 -7.99 10.61
C TRP A 82 8.04 -8.58 9.21
N LEU A 83 6.83 -8.91 8.76
CA LEU A 83 6.63 -9.41 7.40
C LEU A 83 6.79 -8.28 6.39
N ARG A 84 7.60 -8.53 5.36
CA ARG A 84 7.81 -7.55 4.29
C ARG A 84 6.56 -7.40 3.43
N GLY A 85 6.06 -6.16 3.35
CA GLY A 85 4.86 -5.84 2.57
C GLY A 85 5.10 -4.89 1.39
N MET A 86 6.34 -4.39 1.22
CA MET A 86 6.68 -3.46 0.14
C MET A 86 6.92 -4.21 -1.17
N LEU A 87 6.40 -3.69 -2.29
CA LEU A 87 6.65 -4.20 -3.62
C LEU A 87 7.87 -3.51 -4.25
N PRO A 88 8.69 -4.22 -5.04
CA PRO A 88 9.73 -3.57 -5.83
C PRO A 88 9.11 -2.58 -6.81
N ILE A 89 9.66 -1.36 -6.89
CA ILE A 89 9.25 -0.37 -7.88
C ILE A 89 9.87 -0.80 -9.21
N VAL A 90 9.01 -1.07 -10.20
CA VAL A 90 9.41 -1.42 -11.57
C VAL A 90 9.41 -0.20 -12.49
N GLU A 91 8.63 0.83 -12.12
CA GLU A 91 8.65 2.09 -12.87
C GLU A 91 8.34 3.28 -11.97
N ARG A 92 9.01 4.39 -12.27
CA ARG A 92 8.77 5.70 -11.67
C ARG A 92 8.54 6.72 -12.78
N ILE A 93 7.30 7.21 -12.87
CA ILE A 93 6.91 8.25 -13.84
C ILE A 93 7.04 9.61 -13.14
N GLU A 94 8.08 10.35 -13.48
CA GLU A 94 8.41 11.62 -12.85
C GLU A 94 7.72 12.81 -13.55
N LEU A 95 7.09 13.69 -12.76
CA LEU A 95 6.66 15.01 -13.18
C LEU A 95 7.71 16.07 -12.79
N ASP A 96 8.25 15.95 -11.59
CA ASP A 96 9.42 16.68 -11.10
C ASP A 96 10.06 15.89 -9.92
N VAL A 97 11.08 16.46 -9.28
CA VAL A 97 11.84 15.82 -8.19
C VAL A 97 10.98 15.38 -6.99
N HIS A 98 9.82 16.01 -6.78
CA HIS A 98 8.92 15.73 -5.65
C HIS A 98 7.56 15.17 -6.06
N ASN A 99 7.31 15.04 -7.36
CA ASN A 99 6.03 14.59 -7.91
C ASN A 99 6.27 13.45 -8.89
N ALA A 100 5.83 12.26 -8.51
CA ALA A 100 6.01 11.05 -9.31
C ALA A 100 4.90 10.03 -9.04
N ILE A 101 4.65 9.17 -10.01
CA ILE A 101 3.87 7.94 -9.85
C ILE A 101 4.87 6.80 -9.67
N HIS A 102 4.68 5.99 -8.65
CA HIS A 102 5.46 4.78 -8.41
C HIS A 102 4.60 3.56 -8.70
N ILE A 103 5.05 2.73 -9.62
CA ILE A 103 4.41 1.46 -9.98
C ILE A 103 5.27 0.35 -9.41
N GLY A 104 4.73 -0.37 -8.43
CA GLY A 104 5.31 -1.59 -7.89
C GLY A 104 4.71 -2.80 -8.58
N GLN A 105 5.49 -3.87 -8.73
CA GLN A 105 5.03 -5.14 -9.28
C GLN A 105 5.39 -6.29 -8.35
N SER A 106 4.45 -7.18 -8.14
CA SER A 106 4.62 -8.39 -7.36
C SER A 106 5.15 -9.56 -8.20
N ILE A 107 5.38 -10.69 -7.54
CA ILE A 107 5.93 -11.90 -8.18
C ILE A 107 4.97 -12.57 -9.17
N ASP A 108 3.67 -12.35 -9.02
CA ASP A 108 2.64 -12.88 -9.93
C ASP A 108 2.28 -11.90 -11.07
N GLY A 109 2.97 -10.75 -11.13
CA GLY A 109 2.72 -9.72 -12.14
C GLY A 109 1.68 -8.67 -11.76
N THR A 110 1.01 -8.81 -10.60
CA THR A 110 0.05 -7.82 -10.09
C THR A 110 0.75 -6.52 -9.71
N TYR A 111 0.14 -5.39 -10.03
CA TYR A 111 0.67 -4.06 -9.74
C TYR A 111 0.05 -3.43 -8.50
N ALA A 112 0.82 -2.58 -7.83
CA ALA A 112 0.34 -1.60 -6.86
C ALA A 112 0.88 -0.21 -7.23
N VAL A 113 0.09 0.83 -6.97
CA VAL A 113 0.43 2.18 -7.40
C VAL A 113 0.29 3.16 -6.25
N THR A 114 1.34 3.92 -6.06
CA THR A 114 1.35 5.06 -5.13
C THR A 114 1.88 6.31 -5.83
N VAL A 115 1.69 7.45 -5.21
CA VAL A 115 2.19 8.72 -5.74
C VAL A 115 2.95 9.49 -4.68
N ASN A 116 3.99 10.18 -5.11
CA ASN A 116 4.59 11.28 -4.37
C ASN A 116 4.10 12.59 -4.96
N TRP A 117 3.72 13.53 -4.11
CA TRP A 117 3.22 14.82 -4.55
C TRP A 117 3.66 15.95 -3.62
N SER A 118 3.86 17.13 -4.19
CA SER A 118 4.16 18.35 -3.46
C SER A 118 3.63 19.55 -4.22
N THR A 119 2.75 20.32 -3.57
CA THR A 119 2.06 21.46 -4.18
C THR A 119 2.50 22.81 -3.61
N GLY A 120 3.56 22.83 -2.82
CA GLY A 120 4.08 24.00 -2.10
C GLY A 120 4.56 23.54 -0.73
N GLY A 121 3.94 24.04 0.34
CA GLY A 121 4.18 23.59 1.71
C GLY A 121 3.52 22.25 2.05
N ALA A 122 2.48 21.86 1.27
CA ALA A 122 1.83 20.55 1.42
C ALA A 122 2.43 19.52 0.47
N GLY A 123 2.53 18.28 0.96
CA GLY A 123 3.01 17.14 0.19
C GLY A 123 2.77 15.82 0.92
N GLY A 124 2.96 14.73 0.22
CA GLY A 124 2.83 13.38 0.75
C GLY A 124 3.32 12.35 -0.25
N GLY A 125 3.47 11.12 0.23
CA GLY A 125 3.88 10.00 -0.61
C GLY A 125 4.00 8.72 0.18
N SER A 126 4.03 7.61 -0.56
CA SER A 126 4.24 6.28 0.00
C SER A 126 4.96 5.38 -0.99
N HIS A 127 5.42 4.24 -0.51
CA HIS A 127 5.99 3.18 -1.33
C HIS A 127 4.90 2.17 -1.69
N PRO A 128 4.83 1.65 -2.94
CA PRO A 128 3.90 0.59 -3.30
C PRO A 128 4.05 -0.63 -2.39
N SER A 129 2.92 -1.17 -1.95
CA SER A 129 2.90 -2.24 -0.96
C SER A 129 1.69 -3.15 -1.14
N VAL A 130 1.66 -4.28 -0.43
CA VAL A 130 0.50 -5.18 -0.37
C VAL A 130 -0.75 -4.53 0.25
N TRP A 131 -0.60 -3.34 0.84
CA TRP A 131 -1.71 -2.57 1.41
C TRP A 131 -2.47 -1.72 0.37
N ASP A 132 -1.89 -1.55 -0.82
CA ASP A 132 -2.53 -0.88 -1.93
C ASP A 132 -3.51 -1.81 -2.65
N GLU A 133 -4.36 -1.27 -3.52
CA GLU A 133 -5.28 -2.10 -4.31
C GLU A 133 -4.51 -2.86 -5.40
N PRO A 134 -4.72 -4.19 -5.52
CA PRO A 134 -4.10 -4.98 -6.58
C PRO A 134 -4.68 -4.62 -7.94
N ILE A 135 -3.81 -4.38 -8.92
CA ILE A 135 -4.16 -4.01 -10.29
C ILE A 135 -3.48 -5.02 -11.23
N ALA A 136 -4.27 -5.69 -12.07
CA ALA A 136 -3.76 -6.74 -12.95
C ALA A 136 -3.12 -6.19 -14.24
N ASP A 137 -3.54 -5.02 -14.71
CA ASP A 137 -3.10 -4.43 -15.97
C ASP A 137 -2.22 -3.20 -15.76
N TYR A 138 -1.10 -3.16 -16.49
CA TYR A 138 -0.14 -2.04 -16.39
C TYR A 138 -0.75 -0.70 -16.80
N LYS A 139 -1.57 -0.66 -17.86
CA LYS A 139 -2.19 0.59 -18.32
C LYS A 139 -3.21 1.12 -17.32
N GLU A 140 -3.95 0.23 -16.66
CA GLU A 140 -4.83 0.58 -15.56
C GLU A 140 -4.03 1.04 -14.32
N ALA A 141 -2.85 0.47 -14.06
CA ALA A 141 -1.96 0.93 -13.02
C ALA A 141 -1.49 2.39 -13.27
N VAL A 142 -1.04 2.69 -14.48
CA VAL A 142 -0.68 4.07 -14.88
C VAL A 142 -1.88 5.01 -14.75
N LYS A 143 -3.05 4.62 -15.24
CA LYS A 143 -4.30 5.41 -15.15
C LYS A 143 -4.70 5.68 -13.70
N ASN A 144 -4.54 4.70 -12.82
CA ASN A 144 -4.78 4.85 -11.39
C ASN A 144 -3.85 5.91 -10.78
N GLY A 145 -2.54 5.84 -11.05
CA GLY A 145 -1.56 6.82 -10.57
C GLY A 145 -1.84 8.24 -11.06
N ILE A 146 -2.17 8.39 -12.36
CA ILE A 146 -2.60 9.67 -12.91
C ILE A 146 -3.83 10.20 -12.16
N GLY A 147 -4.85 9.36 -11.96
CA GLY A 147 -6.06 9.74 -11.23
C GLY A 147 -5.81 10.12 -9.77
N GLN A 148 -4.83 9.49 -9.11
CA GLN A 148 -4.41 9.88 -7.76
C GLN A 148 -3.84 11.32 -7.76
N LEU A 149 -2.91 11.64 -8.67
CA LEU A 149 -2.33 12.99 -8.78
C LEU A 149 -3.36 14.03 -9.23
N GLU A 150 -4.26 13.70 -10.17
CA GLU A 150 -5.35 14.58 -10.60
C GLU A 150 -6.22 15.00 -9.40
N ARG A 151 -6.59 14.07 -8.53
CA ARG A 151 -7.36 14.37 -7.31
C ARG A 151 -6.59 15.29 -6.36
N GLN A 152 -5.30 15.03 -6.13
CA GLN A 152 -4.47 15.85 -5.25
C GLN A 152 -4.32 17.29 -5.79
N TYR A 153 -4.04 17.44 -7.08
CA TYR A 153 -3.84 18.75 -7.69
C TYR A 153 -5.16 19.54 -7.80
N THR A 154 -6.26 18.86 -8.08
CA THR A 154 -7.60 19.49 -8.09
C THR A 154 -7.96 20.01 -6.69
N TYR A 155 -7.76 19.19 -5.66
CA TYR A 155 -7.98 19.60 -4.27
C TYR A 155 -7.10 20.80 -3.90
N ALA A 156 -5.79 20.71 -4.16
CA ALA A 156 -4.84 21.77 -3.85
C ALA A 156 -5.13 23.08 -4.61
N MET A 157 -5.57 22.99 -5.88
CA MET A 157 -5.96 24.16 -6.66
C MET A 157 -7.19 24.84 -6.08
N LYS A 158 -8.21 24.07 -5.69
CA LYS A 158 -9.45 24.60 -5.08
C LYS A 158 -9.17 25.37 -3.79
N HIS A 159 -8.14 24.97 -3.03
CA HIS A 159 -7.79 25.58 -1.74
C HIS A 159 -6.57 26.51 -1.80
N SER A 160 -6.09 26.84 -3.00
CA SER A 160 -4.87 27.66 -3.17
C SER A 160 -5.05 29.14 -2.83
N SER A 161 -6.29 29.64 -2.75
CA SER A 161 -6.60 31.00 -2.26
C SER A 161 -6.60 31.09 -0.74
N ASP A 162 -6.90 29.97 -0.05
CA ASP A 162 -7.22 29.96 1.37
C ASP A 162 -6.04 29.44 2.22
N SER A 163 -4.97 28.97 1.58
CA SER A 163 -3.85 28.37 2.26
C SER A 163 -2.51 28.62 1.57
N THR A 164 -1.52 29.06 2.34
CA THR A 164 -0.12 29.22 1.89
C THR A 164 0.57 27.88 1.57
N ASN A 165 -0.06 26.76 1.96
CA ASN A 165 0.45 25.40 1.67
C ASN A 165 0.34 25.03 0.19
N TYR A 166 -0.47 25.75 -0.59
CA TYR A 166 -0.75 25.43 -2.00
C TYR A 166 -0.29 26.56 -2.92
N ASN A 167 0.68 26.27 -3.77
CA ASN A 167 1.20 27.22 -4.75
C ASN A 167 0.48 27.05 -6.10
N ALA A 168 -0.48 27.91 -6.40
CA ALA A 168 -1.29 27.84 -7.62
C ALA A 168 -0.44 27.82 -8.92
N LYS A 169 0.67 28.57 -8.97
CA LYS A 169 1.57 28.58 -10.15
C LYS A 169 2.27 27.24 -10.33
N LYS A 170 2.75 26.62 -9.24
CA LYS A 170 3.35 25.29 -9.26
C LYS A 170 2.33 24.24 -9.68
N ILE A 171 1.12 24.28 -9.11
CA ILE A 171 0.05 23.31 -9.39
C ILE A 171 -0.36 23.34 -10.87
N ARG A 172 -0.51 24.53 -11.49
CA ARG A 172 -0.82 24.64 -12.93
C ARG A 172 0.26 23.98 -13.79
N LYS A 173 1.55 24.13 -13.44
CA LYS A 173 2.65 23.46 -14.14
C LYS A 173 2.58 21.94 -13.99
N LEU A 174 2.23 21.46 -12.80
CA LEU A 174 2.09 20.01 -12.54
C LEU A 174 0.90 19.41 -13.30
N ILE A 175 -0.21 20.11 -13.38
CA ILE A 175 -1.37 19.69 -14.19
C ILE A 175 -1.01 19.59 -15.67
N ALA A 176 -0.26 20.57 -16.21
CA ALA A 176 0.21 20.51 -17.60
C ALA A 176 1.12 19.29 -17.85
N LYS A 177 2.11 19.05 -16.97
CA LYS A 177 2.97 17.88 -17.06
C LYS A 177 2.20 16.56 -16.92
N LEU A 178 1.20 16.51 -16.05
CA LEU A 178 0.37 15.32 -15.89
C LEU A 178 -0.45 15.01 -17.17
N ALA A 179 -0.90 16.07 -17.89
CA ALA A 179 -1.54 15.91 -19.18
C ALA A 179 -0.59 15.32 -20.24
N GLU A 180 0.68 15.75 -20.26
CA GLU A 180 1.73 15.15 -21.12
C GLU A 180 1.98 13.68 -20.80
N VAL A 181 2.02 13.31 -19.50
CA VAL A 181 2.12 11.91 -19.06
C VAL A 181 0.91 11.11 -19.53
N LYS A 182 -0.30 11.65 -19.36
CA LYS A 182 -1.55 11.02 -19.79
C LYS A 182 -1.54 10.73 -21.29
N GLN A 183 -1.12 11.70 -22.10
CA GLN A 183 -0.99 11.54 -23.53
C GLN A 183 0.02 10.45 -23.88
N ARG A 184 1.20 10.46 -23.26
CA ARG A 184 2.28 9.50 -23.55
C ARG A 184 1.90 8.05 -23.25
N TYR A 185 1.20 7.80 -22.13
CA TYR A 185 0.97 6.46 -21.62
C TYR A 185 -0.41 5.90 -21.94
N LEU A 186 -1.43 6.72 -22.09
CA LEU A 186 -2.82 6.26 -22.20
C LEU A 186 -3.41 6.46 -23.60
N GLU A 187 -2.95 7.45 -24.35
CA GLU A 187 -3.44 7.67 -25.70
C GLU A 187 -2.75 6.72 -26.69
N PRO A 188 -3.47 6.18 -27.67
CA PRO A 188 -2.85 5.37 -28.72
C PRO A 188 -1.84 6.25 -29.48
N LYS A 189 -0.64 5.71 -29.73
CA LYS A 189 0.32 6.35 -30.62
C LYS A 189 -0.37 6.50 -31.98
N GLN A 190 -0.56 7.72 -32.45
CA GLN A 190 -0.92 7.93 -33.85
C GLN A 190 0.23 7.39 -34.69
N LEU A 191 0.00 6.24 -35.34
CA LEU A 191 0.94 5.75 -36.34
C LEU A 191 0.93 6.78 -37.47
N SER A 192 2.09 7.39 -37.71
CA SER A 192 2.28 8.20 -38.91
C SER A 192 2.11 7.29 -40.14
N LEU A 193 1.47 7.80 -41.19
CA LEU A 193 1.41 7.09 -42.48
C LEU A 193 2.78 6.69 -43.01
N PHE A 194 3.85 7.32 -42.52
CA PHE A 194 5.25 7.05 -42.87
C PHE A 194 5.88 5.89 -42.08
N ASP A 195 5.24 5.40 -41.01
CA ASP A 195 5.69 4.23 -40.23
C ASP A 195 5.23 2.89 -40.84
N LEU A 196 4.53 2.94 -41.98
CA LEU A 196 3.99 1.79 -42.70
C LEU A 196 4.74 1.43 -43.99
N THR A 197 5.93 2.03 -44.23
CA THR A 197 6.78 1.72 -45.41
C THR A 197 8.02 0.95 -45.03
#